data_1bb5592f1cf52c28fa0e9962a998b81b
#
_entry.id   1bb5592f1cf52c28fa0e9962a998b81b
#
_cell.length_a   1.000
_cell.length_b   1.000
_cell.length_c   1.000
_cell.angle_alpha   90.00
_cell.angle_beta   90.00
_cell.angle_gamma   90.00
#
_symmetry.space_group_name_H-M   'P 1'
#
loop_
_entity.id
_entity.type
_entity.pdbx_description
1 polymer ?
#
loop_
_entity_poly.entity_id
_entity_poly.type
_entity_poly.pdbx_seq_one_letter_code
_entity_poly.pdbx_strand_id
1 'polypeptide(L)'
;MKKTHVLPLIALPIILSLTGCVFAVGGDGDNSHHFNKHFEDKEFNNRKKIAELTTKMNFLDVQHKLGIADFNEVYEKNNKKIQVLFYRTHVMKKDGITAKNECTPLVFINGELNSWGEQAYKDL
;
A
#
# COMPACT_ATOMS: atom_id res chain seq x y z
N MET A 1 16.09 -82.81 -33.57
CA MET A 1 16.43 -81.45 -34.04
C MET A 1 15.47 -80.46 -33.38
N LYS A 2 15.87 -79.90 -32.28
CA LYS A 2 15.09 -78.85 -31.60
C LYS A 2 15.76 -77.51 -31.85
N LYS A 3 15.13 -76.64 -32.68
CA LYS A 3 15.59 -75.29 -32.92
C LYS A 3 15.11 -74.43 -31.73
N THR A 4 16.07 -74.01 -30.93
CA THR A 4 15.84 -73.06 -29.88
C THR A 4 15.87 -71.66 -30.51
N HIS A 5 14.72 -71.04 -30.56
CA HIS A 5 14.61 -69.61 -30.90
C HIS A 5 14.95 -68.79 -29.69
N VAL A 6 16.12 -68.20 -29.72
CA VAL A 6 16.51 -67.18 -28.73
C VAL A 6 15.92 -65.85 -29.19
N LEU A 7 14.92 -65.35 -28.43
CA LEU A 7 14.39 -64.03 -28.59
C LEU A 7 15.41 -63.00 -28.04
N PRO A 8 15.81 -62.01 -28.80
CA PRO A 8 16.62 -60.94 -28.25
C PRO A 8 15.74 -60.03 -27.41
N LEU A 9 16.11 -59.92 -26.15
CA LEU A 9 15.51 -58.99 -25.21
C LEU A 9 15.99 -57.57 -25.61
N ILE A 10 15.11 -56.80 -26.25
CA ILE A 10 15.37 -55.40 -26.55
C ILE A 10 15.19 -54.65 -25.26
N ALA A 11 16.30 -54.31 -24.61
CA ALA A 11 16.31 -53.38 -23.47
C ALA A 11 16.10 -51.97 -24.03
N LEU A 12 14.92 -51.41 -23.78
CA LEU A 12 14.59 -50.04 -24.11
C LEU A 12 15.20 -49.12 -23.01
N PRO A 13 16.11 -48.20 -23.34
CA PRO A 13 16.58 -47.25 -22.35
C PRO A 13 15.48 -46.21 -22.09
N ILE A 14 14.95 -46.22 -20.90
CA ILE A 14 14.09 -45.16 -20.38
C ILE A 14 14.95 -43.94 -20.17
N ILE A 15 14.92 -43.02 -21.16
CA ILE A 15 15.49 -41.68 -20.98
C ILE A 15 14.58 -40.92 -20.06
N LEU A 16 14.93 -40.86 -18.77
CA LEU A 16 14.35 -39.88 -17.85
C LEU A 16 14.86 -38.50 -18.26
N SER A 17 14.09 -37.81 -19.08
CA SER A 17 14.25 -36.37 -19.26
C SER A 17 13.84 -35.67 -17.97
N LEU A 18 14.81 -35.42 -17.08
CA LEU A 18 14.68 -34.43 -16.02
C LEU A 18 14.58 -33.07 -16.69
N THR A 19 13.36 -32.61 -16.96
CA THR A 19 13.12 -31.21 -17.20
C THR A 19 13.37 -30.48 -15.89
N GLY A 20 14.61 -30.11 -15.65
CA GLY A 20 14.98 -29.20 -14.60
C GLY A 20 14.29 -27.87 -14.87
N CYS A 21 13.27 -27.53 -14.07
CA CYS A 21 12.83 -26.14 -13.95
C CYS A 21 14.03 -25.37 -13.42
N VAL A 22 14.74 -24.70 -14.31
CA VAL A 22 15.69 -23.67 -13.94
C VAL A 22 14.84 -22.52 -13.39
N PHE A 23 14.64 -22.46 -12.09
CA PHE A 23 14.29 -21.22 -11.44
C PHE A 23 15.52 -20.33 -11.57
N ALA A 24 15.54 -19.51 -12.62
CA ALA A 24 16.41 -18.36 -12.60
C ALA A 24 15.90 -17.45 -11.48
N VAL A 25 16.46 -17.63 -10.29
CA VAL A 25 16.45 -16.61 -9.26
C VAL A 25 17.41 -15.54 -9.77
N GLY A 26 16.96 -14.80 -10.77
CA GLY A 26 17.48 -13.50 -11.07
C GLY A 26 16.94 -12.61 -9.96
N GLY A 27 17.65 -12.57 -8.86
CA GLY A 27 17.48 -11.53 -7.89
C GLY A 27 17.77 -10.21 -8.56
N ASP A 28 17.15 -9.21 -8.06
CA ASP A 28 17.42 -7.79 -8.19
C ASP A 28 16.34 -7.05 -8.99
N GLY A 29 15.43 -6.47 -8.27
CA GLY A 29 14.88 -5.19 -8.63
C GLY A 29 13.38 -5.02 -8.70
N ASP A 30 12.53 -6.05 -8.54
CA ASP A 30 11.12 -5.84 -8.84
C ASP A 30 10.21 -5.58 -7.63
N ASN A 31 10.68 -5.82 -6.41
CA ASN A 31 9.91 -5.53 -5.21
C ASN A 31 9.78 -4.02 -4.93
N SER A 32 10.74 -3.21 -5.36
CA SER A 32 10.69 -1.76 -5.16
C SER A 32 9.68 -1.08 -6.08
N HIS A 33 9.46 -1.60 -7.30
CA HIS A 33 8.47 -1.06 -8.23
C HIS A 33 7.03 -1.34 -7.78
N HIS A 34 6.73 -2.54 -7.29
CA HIS A 34 5.42 -2.88 -6.73
C HIS A 34 5.11 -2.09 -5.45
N PHE A 35 6.09 -1.91 -4.61
CA PHE A 35 5.96 -1.17 -3.37
C PHE A 35 5.72 0.32 -3.62
N ASN A 36 6.49 0.95 -4.50
CA ASN A 36 6.32 2.34 -4.89
C ASN A 36 4.95 2.60 -5.53
N LYS A 37 4.48 1.70 -6.41
CA LYS A 37 3.17 1.81 -7.06
C LYS A 37 2.03 1.83 -6.04
N HIS A 38 2.09 0.99 -5.01
CA HIS A 38 1.08 0.96 -3.96
C HIS A 38 0.98 2.32 -3.22
N PHE A 39 2.10 2.96 -2.92
CA PHE A 39 2.11 4.28 -2.30
C PHE A 39 1.61 5.37 -3.26
N GLU A 40 2.01 5.35 -4.51
CA GLU A 40 1.55 6.29 -5.53
C GLU A 40 0.02 6.22 -5.72
N ASP A 41 -0.54 5.01 -5.78
CA ASP A 41 -1.98 4.78 -5.87
C ASP A 41 -2.70 5.29 -4.61
N LYS A 42 -2.15 5.04 -3.42
CA LYS A 42 -2.68 5.54 -2.14
C LYS A 42 -2.67 7.07 -2.09
N GLU A 43 -1.56 7.68 -2.45
CA GLU A 43 -1.40 9.14 -2.50
C GLU A 43 -2.39 9.78 -3.46
N PHE A 44 -2.52 9.25 -4.66
CA PHE A 44 -3.47 9.72 -5.67
C PHE A 44 -4.92 9.60 -5.18
N ASN A 45 -5.31 8.45 -4.63
CA ASN A 45 -6.64 8.20 -4.12
C ASN A 45 -6.98 9.11 -2.94
N ASN A 46 -6.03 9.31 -2.02
CA ASN A 46 -6.22 10.23 -0.90
C ASN A 46 -6.41 11.67 -1.37
N ARG A 47 -5.56 12.17 -2.29
CA ARG A 47 -5.72 13.52 -2.87
C ARG A 47 -7.09 13.69 -3.53
N LYS A 48 -7.54 12.71 -4.32
CA LYS A 48 -8.83 12.73 -4.98
C LYS A 48 -9.98 12.84 -3.97
N LYS A 49 -9.97 11.98 -2.94
CA LYS A 49 -11.02 11.96 -1.91
C LYS A 49 -11.01 13.23 -1.05
N ILE A 50 -9.82 13.76 -0.72
CA ILE A 50 -9.68 15.01 0.03
C ILE A 50 -10.23 16.18 -0.76
N ALA A 51 -10.01 16.23 -2.07
CA ALA A 51 -10.56 17.28 -2.94
C ALA A 51 -12.10 17.33 -2.97
N GLU A 52 -12.76 16.23 -2.60
CA GLU A 52 -14.23 16.14 -2.51
C GLU A 52 -14.79 16.44 -1.11
N LEU A 53 -13.93 16.77 -0.14
CA LEU A 53 -14.37 17.13 1.21
C LEU A 53 -14.99 18.52 1.26
N THR A 54 -15.92 18.69 2.19
CA THR A 54 -16.51 19.98 2.54
C THR A 54 -16.37 20.24 4.03
N THR A 55 -16.23 21.48 4.42
CA THR A 55 -16.23 21.87 5.83
C THR A 55 -17.54 21.47 6.51
N LYS A 56 -17.50 21.22 7.82
CA LYS A 56 -18.61 20.75 8.66
C LYS A 56 -19.02 19.29 8.44
N MET A 57 -18.36 18.53 7.55
CA MET A 57 -18.55 17.09 7.52
C MET A 57 -18.21 16.50 8.90
N ASN A 58 -19.00 15.54 9.38
CA ASN A 58 -18.68 14.89 10.64
C ASN A 58 -17.49 13.93 10.48
N PHE A 59 -16.82 13.67 11.60
CA PHE A 59 -15.63 12.83 11.65
C PHE A 59 -15.85 11.44 11.02
N LEU A 60 -16.99 10.79 11.33
CA LEU A 60 -17.26 9.44 10.83
C LEU A 60 -17.46 9.42 9.32
N ASP A 61 -18.12 10.41 8.73
CA ASP A 61 -18.32 10.48 7.28
C ASP A 61 -16.99 10.65 6.55
N VAL A 62 -16.10 11.49 7.08
CA VAL A 62 -14.75 11.66 6.52
C VAL A 62 -13.94 10.38 6.65
N GLN A 63 -14.00 9.71 7.81
CA GLN A 63 -13.28 8.45 8.02
C GLN A 63 -13.83 7.32 7.14
N HIS A 64 -15.14 7.25 6.91
CA HIS A 64 -15.73 6.29 5.98
C HIS A 64 -15.25 6.54 4.53
N LYS A 65 -15.13 7.81 4.14
CA LYS A 65 -14.69 8.19 2.79
C LYS A 65 -13.20 7.92 2.56
N LEU A 66 -12.36 8.25 3.52
CA LEU A 66 -10.89 8.18 3.40
C LEU A 66 -10.28 6.88 3.94
N GLY A 67 -10.99 6.18 4.84
CA GLY A 67 -10.47 5.02 5.54
C GLY A 67 -9.61 5.40 6.75
N ILE A 68 -8.78 4.48 7.19
CA ILE A 68 -7.89 4.68 8.35
C ILE A 68 -6.79 5.68 8.00
N ALA A 69 -6.63 6.69 8.85
CA ALA A 69 -5.55 7.67 8.72
C ALA A 69 -4.18 7.07 9.04
N ASP A 70 -3.14 7.60 8.43
CA ASP A 70 -1.76 7.20 8.72
C ASP A 70 -1.30 7.63 10.12
N PHE A 71 -1.75 8.81 10.56
CA PHE A 71 -1.54 9.29 11.94
C PHE A 71 -2.80 9.99 12.46
N ASN A 72 -2.94 10.01 13.79
CA ASN A 72 -4.06 10.64 14.49
C ASN A 72 -3.53 11.36 15.74
N GLU A 73 -3.87 12.62 15.87
CA GLU A 73 -3.59 13.43 17.06
C GLU A 73 -4.90 13.94 17.66
N VAL A 74 -5.02 13.88 18.96
CA VAL A 74 -6.19 14.38 19.70
C VAL A 74 -5.71 15.15 20.91
N TYR A 75 -6.20 16.36 21.07
CA TYR A 75 -5.92 17.20 22.24
C TYR A 75 -7.06 18.21 22.46
N GLU A 76 -7.03 18.89 23.59
CA GLU A 76 -7.98 19.94 23.93
C GLU A 76 -7.27 21.30 23.89
N LYS A 77 -7.90 22.30 23.28
CA LYS A 77 -7.42 23.68 23.22
C LYS A 77 -8.61 24.63 23.32
N ASN A 78 -8.57 25.58 24.25
CA ASN A 78 -9.65 26.56 24.46
C ASN A 78 -11.03 25.92 24.63
N ASN A 79 -11.12 24.85 25.42
CA ASN A 79 -12.36 24.08 25.69
C ASN A 79 -12.94 23.44 24.39
N LYS A 80 -12.14 23.26 23.36
CA LYS A 80 -12.53 22.57 22.14
C LYS A 80 -11.68 21.31 21.97
N LYS A 81 -12.35 20.22 21.61
CA LYS A 81 -11.66 18.99 21.21
C LYS A 81 -11.10 19.20 19.81
N ILE A 82 -9.77 19.17 19.68
CA ILE A 82 -9.06 19.20 18.41
C ILE A 82 -8.64 17.77 18.07
N GLN A 83 -8.95 17.34 16.85
CA GLN A 83 -8.47 16.08 16.32
C GLN A 83 -7.89 16.32 14.94
N VAL A 84 -6.71 15.76 14.67
CA VAL A 84 -6.04 15.88 13.39
C VAL A 84 -5.78 14.48 12.83
N LEU A 85 -6.33 14.22 11.66
CA LEU A 85 -6.04 13.01 10.89
C LEU A 85 -5.07 13.33 9.77
N PHE A 86 -4.06 12.49 9.62
CA PHE A 86 -3.03 12.63 8.60
C PHE A 86 -3.18 11.52 7.56
N TYR A 87 -3.35 11.89 6.32
CA TYR A 87 -3.45 10.96 5.19
C TYR A 87 -2.31 11.20 4.20
N ARG A 88 -1.57 10.14 3.90
CA ARG A 88 -0.48 10.23 2.93
C ARG A 88 -0.98 10.71 1.57
N THR A 89 -0.38 11.78 1.05
CA THR A 89 -0.77 12.42 -0.21
C THR A 89 0.40 12.70 -1.15
N HIS A 90 1.62 12.64 -0.67
CA HIS A 90 2.82 12.90 -1.45
C HIS A 90 4.04 12.18 -0.86
N VAL A 91 5.09 12.07 -1.64
CA VAL A 91 6.35 11.50 -1.22
C VAL A 91 7.39 12.60 -1.00
N MET A 92 8.06 12.55 0.14
CA MET A 92 9.27 13.35 0.41
C MET A 92 10.53 12.48 0.33
N LYS A 93 10.43 11.22 0.78
CA LYS A 93 11.53 10.27 0.76
C LYS A 93 11.03 8.89 0.33
N LYS A 94 11.72 8.30 -0.65
CA LYS A 94 11.39 6.94 -1.14
C LYS A 94 12.05 5.87 -0.28
N ASP A 95 11.64 5.75 0.97
CA ASP A 95 12.16 4.77 1.93
C ASP A 95 11.13 3.71 2.36
N GLY A 96 9.94 3.78 1.77
CA GLY A 96 8.86 2.86 2.10
C GLY A 96 8.18 3.09 3.44
N ILE A 97 8.44 4.23 4.08
CA ILE A 97 7.87 4.61 5.36
C ILE A 97 7.03 5.86 5.15
N THR A 98 5.84 5.91 5.75
CA THR A 98 5.04 7.12 5.76
C THR A 98 5.47 8.03 6.91
N ALA A 99 5.86 9.25 6.60
CA ALA A 99 6.14 10.31 7.58
C ALA A 99 5.04 11.36 7.58
N LYS A 100 4.88 12.11 8.69
CA LYS A 100 3.84 13.14 8.78
C LYS A 100 3.96 14.23 7.71
N ASN A 101 5.17 14.59 7.32
CA ASN A 101 5.43 15.57 6.27
C ASN A 101 5.10 15.06 4.85
N GLU A 102 4.69 13.80 4.72
CA GLU A 102 4.17 13.21 3.48
C GLU A 102 2.63 13.12 3.48
N CYS A 103 2.00 13.66 4.52
CA CYS A 103 0.56 13.60 4.73
C CYS A 103 -0.08 14.98 4.65
N THR A 104 -1.34 14.99 4.22
CA THR A 104 -2.22 16.14 4.38
C THR A 104 -2.97 16.01 5.69
N PRO A 105 -2.82 16.95 6.64
CA PRO A 105 -3.58 16.98 7.87
C PRO A 105 -5.01 17.47 7.65
N LEU A 106 -5.98 16.79 8.23
CA LEU A 106 -7.38 17.17 8.30
C LEU A 106 -7.72 17.54 9.74
N VAL A 107 -8.12 18.78 9.96
CA VAL A 107 -8.39 19.34 11.29
C VAL A 107 -9.87 19.28 11.60
N PHE A 108 -10.22 18.58 12.68
CA PHE A 108 -11.57 18.50 13.22
C PHE A 108 -11.63 19.28 14.52
N ILE A 109 -12.70 20.06 14.67
CA ILE A 109 -13.02 20.79 15.90
C ILE A 109 -14.36 20.27 16.38
N ASN A 110 -14.41 19.73 17.60
CA ASN A 110 -15.61 19.15 18.21
C ASN A 110 -16.30 18.11 17.29
N GLY A 111 -15.52 17.31 16.56
CA GLY A 111 -16.00 16.23 15.71
C GLY A 111 -16.43 16.65 14.29
N GLU A 112 -16.29 17.91 13.93
CA GLU A 112 -16.59 18.42 12.58
C GLU A 112 -15.32 18.86 11.85
N LEU A 113 -15.23 18.55 10.56
CA LEU A 113 -14.14 18.98 9.70
C LEU A 113 -14.15 20.51 9.58
N ASN A 114 -13.10 21.14 10.08
CA ASN A 114 -12.93 22.60 10.06
C ASN A 114 -12.10 23.05 8.84
N SER A 115 -10.96 22.42 8.64
CA SER A 115 -9.97 22.80 7.62
C SER A 115 -9.02 21.65 7.35
N TRP A 116 -8.22 21.75 6.30
CA TRP A 116 -7.16 20.78 5.99
C TRP A 116 -5.98 21.44 5.30
N GLY A 117 -4.87 20.72 5.27
CA GLY A 117 -3.61 21.17 4.70
C GLY A 117 -2.64 21.64 5.76
N GLU A 118 -1.40 21.83 5.35
CA GLU A 118 -0.30 22.16 6.26
C GLU A 118 -0.51 23.48 6.99
N GLN A 119 -1.04 24.50 6.28
CA GLN A 119 -1.31 25.80 6.89
C GLN A 119 -2.38 25.68 7.99
N ALA A 120 -3.46 24.94 7.74
CA ALA A 120 -4.50 24.72 8.76
C ALA A 120 -3.96 24.04 10.01
N TYR A 121 -2.98 23.14 9.87
CA TYR A 121 -2.32 22.50 11.00
C TYR A 121 -1.37 23.44 11.75
N LYS A 122 -0.67 24.31 11.06
CA LYS A 122 0.22 25.33 11.68
C LYS A 122 -0.55 26.40 12.45
N ASP A 123 -1.78 26.67 12.07
CA ASP A 123 -2.63 27.70 12.68
C ASP A 123 -3.33 27.22 13.96
N LEU A 124 -3.16 25.94 14.36
CA LEU A 124 -3.67 25.36 15.60
C LEU A 124 -2.88 25.83 16.81
#